data_f2b5dc1aaa8c165b3ac7fe3c0ea992f4
#
_entry.id   f2b5dc1aaa8c165b3ac7fe3c0ea992f4
#
_cell.length_a   1.000
_cell.length_b   1.000
_cell.length_c   1.000
_cell.angle_alpha   90.00
_cell.angle_beta   90.00
_cell.angle_gamma   90.00
#
_symmetry.space_group_name_H-M   'P 1'
#
loop_
_entity.id
_entity.type
_entity.pdbx_description
1 polymer ?
#
loop_
_entity_poly.entity_id
_entity_poly.type
_entity_poly.pdbx_seq_one_letter_code
_entity_poly.pdbx_strand_id
1 'polypeptide(L)'
;MIVDITCSKYPACVSNSKSRAIEKIDCAKYEAIVSQIAKIEADLFGPGCWNKNMILQELQAPMRAYYADVDLSANTVAGYAGFWFDGDDAQIMTIGVAKEYQKRGIASNLLKTMIENAKSIGAKRMLLEVKVNNNPALKLYEKFGFTKMGLRKRYYMPEGIDAYTMCAQMEDLNNLDNLENLENSKNLEESSEAYNSAKSEDNNE
;
A
#
# COMPACT_ATOMS: atom_id res chain seq x y z
N MET A 1 -11.54 -5.27 3.61
CA MET A 1 -11.45 -6.07 2.35
C MET A 1 -10.86 -5.21 1.26
N ILE A 2 -9.85 -5.72 0.53
CA ILE A 2 -9.27 -4.97 -0.59
C ILE A 2 -10.09 -5.22 -1.85
N VAL A 3 -10.46 -4.12 -2.52
CA VAL A 3 -11.23 -4.11 -3.75
C VAL A 3 -10.43 -3.41 -4.85
N ASP A 4 -10.50 -3.92 -6.09
CA ASP A 4 -9.94 -3.26 -7.26
C ASP A 4 -10.86 -2.11 -7.67
N ILE A 5 -10.32 -0.91 -7.70
CA ILE A 5 -11.03 0.31 -8.11
C ILE A 5 -10.54 0.86 -9.45
N THR A 6 -9.69 0.10 -10.16
CA THR A 6 -9.24 0.46 -11.51
C THR A 6 -10.43 0.53 -12.46
N CYS A 7 -10.52 1.58 -13.25
CA CYS A 7 -11.66 1.72 -14.17
C CYS A 7 -11.65 0.61 -15.23
N SER A 8 -12.74 -0.16 -15.32
CA SER A 8 -12.91 -1.33 -16.18
C SER A 8 -12.81 -1.08 -17.69
N LYS A 9 -12.61 0.17 -18.12
CA LYS A 9 -12.40 0.53 -19.54
C LYS A 9 -11.02 0.08 -20.07
N TYR A 10 -10.09 -0.28 -19.19
CA TYR A 10 -8.74 -0.71 -19.57
C TYR A 10 -8.37 -2.04 -18.89
N PRO A 11 -8.88 -3.17 -19.40
CA PRO A 11 -8.73 -4.50 -18.75
C PRO A 11 -7.30 -5.07 -18.76
N ALA A 12 -6.35 -4.42 -19.41
CA ALA A 12 -4.99 -4.95 -19.56
C ALA A 12 -4.23 -5.14 -18.25
N CYS A 13 -4.57 -4.38 -17.20
CA CYS A 13 -3.92 -4.50 -15.89
C CYS A 13 -4.64 -5.48 -14.92
N VAL A 14 -5.79 -6.05 -15.28
CA VAL A 14 -6.69 -6.76 -14.34
C VAL A 14 -6.77 -8.27 -14.59
N SER A 15 -6.14 -8.81 -15.64
CA SER A 15 -6.58 -10.11 -16.20
C SER A 15 -5.97 -11.36 -15.57
N ASN A 16 -5.11 -11.32 -14.55
CA ASN A 16 -4.44 -12.55 -14.10
C ASN A 16 -4.21 -12.76 -12.59
N SER A 17 -4.82 -11.98 -11.70
CA SER A 17 -4.67 -12.29 -10.28
C SER A 17 -5.54 -13.49 -9.86
N LYS A 18 -4.93 -14.67 -9.68
CA LYS A 18 -5.51 -15.85 -9.02
C LYS A 18 -5.65 -15.67 -7.51
N SER A 19 -5.28 -14.53 -6.96
CA SER A 19 -5.23 -14.25 -5.53
C SER A 19 -6.40 -13.38 -5.11
N ARG A 20 -7.22 -13.92 -4.23
CA ARG A 20 -8.36 -13.35 -3.49
C ARG A 20 -9.42 -12.68 -4.38
N ALA A 21 -10.69 -13.05 -4.17
CA ALA A 21 -11.85 -12.51 -4.87
C ALA A 21 -11.89 -10.98 -4.76
N ILE A 22 -11.40 -10.30 -5.82
CA ILE A 22 -11.55 -8.86 -5.97
C ILE A 22 -12.96 -8.67 -6.53
N GLU A 23 -13.89 -8.18 -5.71
CA GLU A 23 -15.25 -7.90 -6.15
C GLU A 23 -15.27 -6.69 -7.10
N LYS A 24 -15.99 -6.82 -8.21
CA LYS A 24 -16.31 -5.69 -9.08
C LYS A 24 -17.30 -4.77 -8.37
N ILE A 25 -16.98 -3.50 -8.31
CA ILE A 25 -17.80 -2.48 -7.64
C ILE A 25 -18.82 -1.92 -8.63
N ASP A 26 -20.06 -1.70 -8.19
CA ASP A 26 -21.07 -0.98 -8.98
C ASP A 26 -20.77 0.54 -9.04
N CYS A 27 -21.39 1.24 -10.01
CA CYS A 27 -21.12 2.66 -10.26
C CYS A 27 -21.42 3.57 -9.04
N ALA A 28 -22.43 3.28 -8.24
CA ALA A 28 -22.80 4.10 -7.09
C ALA A 28 -21.78 3.96 -5.96
N LYS A 29 -21.34 2.73 -5.68
CA LYS A 29 -20.26 2.46 -4.73
C LYS A 29 -18.93 3.06 -5.19
N TYR A 30 -18.63 2.99 -6.50
CA TYR A 30 -17.43 3.58 -7.07
C TYR A 30 -17.33 5.09 -6.78
N GLU A 31 -18.38 5.84 -7.05
CA GLU A 31 -18.44 7.28 -6.78
C GLU A 31 -18.27 7.60 -5.28
N ALA A 32 -18.86 6.80 -4.40
CA ALA A 32 -18.72 6.93 -2.95
C ALA A 32 -17.26 6.68 -2.52
N ILE A 33 -16.61 5.64 -3.04
CA ILE A 33 -15.21 5.32 -2.76
C ILE A 33 -14.29 6.45 -3.21
N VAL A 34 -14.44 6.94 -4.44
CA VAL A 34 -13.62 8.05 -4.96
C VAL A 34 -13.76 9.31 -4.10
N SER A 35 -14.99 9.61 -3.64
CA SER A 35 -15.22 10.76 -2.76
C SER A 35 -14.53 10.61 -1.40
N GLN A 36 -14.48 9.40 -0.85
CA GLN A 36 -13.79 9.11 0.40
C GLN A 36 -12.26 9.16 0.21
N ILE A 37 -11.74 8.64 -0.90
CA ILE A 37 -10.31 8.75 -1.24
C ILE A 37 -9.90 10.23 -1.32
N ALA A 38 -10.70 11.10 -1.96
CA ALA A 38 -10.41 12.52 -2.02
C ALA A 38 -10.36 13.19 -0.64
N LYS A 39 -11.17 12.72 0.31
CA LYS A 39 -11.10 13.17 1.70
C LYS A 39 -9.83 12.69 2.38
N ILE A 40 -9.46 11.43 2.21
CA ILE A 40 -8.21 10.88 2.77
C ILE A 40 -6.99 11.63 2.21
N GLU A 41 -6.97 11.92 0.92
CA GLU A 41 -5.92 12.74 0.27
C GLU A 41 -5.79 14.11 0.94
N ALA A 42 -6.90 14.83 1.12
CA ALA A 42 -6.90 16.15 1.75
C ALA A 42 -6.41 16.09 3.21
N ASP A 43 -6.82 15.06 3.97
CA ASP A 43 -6.47 14.89 5.38
C ASP A 43 -5.00 14.48 5.59
N LEU A 44 -4.39 13.77 4.63
CA LEU A 44 -3.01 13.27 4.71
C LEU A 44 -1.98 14.20 4.06
N PHE A 45 -2.30 14.76 2.90
CA PHE A 45 -1.34 15.47 2.08
C PHE A 45 -1.57 16.99 2.01
N GLY A 46 -2.72 17.46 2.49
CA GLY A 46 -3.00 18.89 2.61
C GLY A 46 -3.14 19.63 1.28
N PRO A 47 -2.77 20.92 1.22
CA PRO A 47 -2.87 21.72 0.01
C PRO A 47 -2.03 21.13 -1.14
N GLY A 48 -2.64 21.02 -2.33
CA GLY A 48 -1.99 20.40 -3.50
C GLY A 48 -2.17 18.89 -3.63
N CYS A 49 -2.91 18.24 -2.70
CA CYS A 49 -3.33 16.85 -2.85
C CYS A 49 -4.23 16.63 -4.06
N TRP A 50 -4.43 15.38 -4.44
CA TRP A 50 -5.36 15.04 -5.51
C TRP A 50 -6.81 15.31 -5.10
N ASN A 51 -7.50 16.14 -5.87
CA ASN A 51 -8.94 16.31 -5.72
C ASN A 51 -9.71 15.18 -6.43
N LYS A 52 -11.04 15.12 -6.22
CA LYS A 52 -11.90 14.07 -6.78
C LYS A 52 -11.73 13.92 -8.30
N ASN A 53 -11.65 15.03 -9.05
CA ASN A 53 -11.51 14.98 -10.51
C ASN A 53 -10.15 14.43 -10.94
N MET A 54 -9.08 14.80 -10.24
CA MET A 54 -7.73 14.26 -10.49
C MET A 54 -7.68 12.75 -10.21
N ILE A 55 -8.30 12.29 -9.12
CA ILE A 55 -8.40 10.87 -8.80
C ILE A 55 -9.17 10.13 -9.90
N LEU A 56 -10.32 10.66 -10.35
CA LEU A 56 -11.08 10.05 -11.45
C LEU A 56 -10.27 9.97 -12.75
N GLN A 57 -9.51 11.02 -13.08
CA GLN A 57 -8.63 11.01 -14.26
C GLN A 57 -7.53 9.97 -14.12
N GLU A 58 -6.92 9.87 -12.95
CA GLU A 58 -5.85 8.90 -12.67
C GLU A 58 -6.39 7.46 -12.76
N LEU A 59 -7.55 7.17 -12.15
CA LEU A 59 -8.18 5.86 -12.22
C LEU A 59 -8.63 5.44 -13.63
N GLN A 60 -8.84 6.41 -14.53
CA GLN A 60 -9.22 6.17 -15.93
C GLN A 60 -8.02 6.14 -16.88
N ALA A 61 -6.83 6.55 -16.42
CA ALA A 61 -5.64 6.56 -17.24
C ALA A 61 -5.18 5.12 -17.57
N PRO A 62 -4.58 4.90 -18.75
CA PRO A 62 -4.11 3.58 -19.14
C PRO A 62 -2.97 3.09 -18.24
N MET A 63 -2.83 1.77 -18.14
CA MET A 63 -1.75 1.12 -17.41
C MET A 63 -1.71 1.48 -15.92
N ARG A 64 -2.88 1.72 -15.33
CA ARG A 64 -3.06 1.98 -13.89
C ARG A 64 -3.66 0.77 -13.19
N ALA A 65 -3.23 0.53 -11.97
CA ALA A 65 -3.85 -0.41 -11.05
C ALA A 65 -4.03 0.25 -9.69
N TYR A 66 -5.28 0.32 -9.20
CA TYR A 66 -5.65 0.97 -7.96
C TYR A 66 -6.52 0.08 -7.10
N TYR A 67 -6.28 0.11 -5.80
CA TYR A 67 -6.94 -0.71 -4.80
C TYR A 67 -7.42 0.16 -3.63
N ALA A 68 -8.55 -0.19 -3.06
CA ALA A 68 -9.05 0.38 -1.82
C ALA A 68 -9.29 -0.72 -0.79
N ASP A 69 -8.88 -0.49 0.46
CA ASP A 69 -9.31 -1.31 1.59
C ASP A 69 -10.60 -0.72 2.16
N VAL A 70 -11.69 -1.48 2.02
CA VAL A 70 -13.05 -1.06 2.37
C VAL A 70 -13.54 -1.85 3.58
N ASP A 71 -13.96 -1.15 4.61
CA ASP A 71 -14.77 -1.71 5.69
C ASP A 71 -16.22 -1.81 5.20
N LEU A 72 -16.65 -3.03 4.88
CA LEU A 72 -18.00 -3.27 4.33
C LEU A 72 -19.11 -3.01 5.36
N SER A 73 -18.83 -3.17 6.65
CA SER A 73 -19.81 -2.96 7.72
C SER A 73 -20.10 -1.48 7.92
N ALA A 74 -19.07 -0.65 7.82
CA ALA A 74 -19.17 0.80 7.93
C ALA A 74 -19.33 1.52 6.58
N ASN A 75 -19.22 0.79 5.45
CA ASN A 75 -19.15 1.34 4.09
C ASN A 75 -18.11 2.47 3.97
N THR A 76 -16.94 2.26 4.56
CA THR A 76 -15.90 3.26 4.71
C THR A 76 -14.60 2.78 4.09
N VAL A 77 -13.89 3.67 3.36
CA VAL A 77 -12.55 3.42 2.84
C VAL A 77 -11.54 3.64 3.96
N ALA A 78 -10.87 2.57 4.35
CA ALA A 78 -9.81 2.62 5.36
C ALA A 78 -8.47 3.06 4.79
N GLY A 79 -8.22 2.75 3.52
CA GLY A 79 -7.01 3.13 2.80
C GLY A 79 -7.11 2.82 1.32
N TYR A 80 -6.17 3.34 0.55
CA TYR A 80 -6.09 3.13 -0.90
C TYR A 80 -4.63 3.19 -1.34
N ALA A 81 -4.34 2.58 -2.50
CA ALA A 81 -3.03 2.60 -3.10
C ALA A 81 -3.14 2.34 -4.60
N GLY A 82 -2.13 2.76 -5.35
CA GLY A 82 -2.08 2.48 -6.77
C GLY A 82 -0.71 2.68 -7.39
N PHE A 83 -0.53 2.07 -8.55
CA PHE A 83 0.68 2.19 -9.34
C PHE A 83 0.39 2.37 -10.83
N TRP A 84 1.36 2.90 -11.53
CA TRP A 84 1.45 2.94 -12.99
C TRP A 84 2.47 1.91 -13.47
N PHE A 85 2.14 1.20 -14.54
CA PHE A 85 3.04 0.26 -15.21
C PHE A 85 3.43 0.82 -16.58
N ASP A 86 4.72 1.00 -16.84
CA ASP A 86 5.24 1.57 -18.08
C ASP A 86 5.53 0.51 -19.17
N GLY A 87 5.33 -0.76 -18.85
CA GLY A 87 5.66 -1.92 -19.67
C GLY A 87 6.85 -2.72 -19.14
N ASP A 88 7.64 -2.15 -18.23
CA ASP A 88 8.84 -2.76 -17.64
C ASP A 88 8.86 -2.58 -16.10
N ASP A 89 8.57 -1.38 -15.63
CA ASP A 89 8.57 -1.02 -14.21
C ASP A 89 7.18 -0.60 -13.71
N ALA A 90 6.89 -0.89 -12.45
CA ALA A 90 5.70 -0.43 -11.73
C ALA A 90 6.08 0.75 -10.83
N GLN A 91 5.54 1.94 -11.10
CA GLN A 91 5.75 3.14 -10.29
C GLN A 91 4.61 3.30 -9.30
N ILE A 92 4.88 3.22 -7.99
CA ILE A 92 3.86 3.54 -6.97
C ILE A 92 3.54 5.03 -7.08
N MET A 93 2.26 5.33 -7.28
CA MET A 93 1.75 6.69 -7.41
C MET A 93 1.34 7.26 -6.05
N THR A 94 0.68 6.44 -5.23
CA THR A 94 0.21 6.83 -3.90
C THR A 94 -0.06 5.61 -3.02
N ILE A 95 0.08 5.78 -1.71
CA ILE A 95 -0.46 4.92 -0.65
C ILE A 95 -0.98 5.84 0.44
N GLY A 96 -2.27 5.76 0.76
CA GLY A 96 -2.91 6.53 1.82
C GLY A 96 -3.75 5.65 2.74
N VAL A 97 -3.62 5.85 4.04
CA VAL A 97 -4.46 5.19 5.07
C VAL A 97 -5.05 6.26 5.97
N ALA A 98 -6.36 6.28 6.08
CA ALA A 98 -7.08 7.23 6.91
C ALA A 98 -6.59 7.15 8.37
N LYS A 99 -6.48 8.30 9.04
CA LYS A 99 -5.79 8.44 10.34
C LYS A 99 -6.30 7.46 11.38
N GLU A 100 -7.61 7.26 11.45
CA GLU A 100 -8.30 6.34 12.36
C GLU A 100 -8.04 4.85 12.08
N TYR A 101 -7.54 4.54 10.89
CA TYR A 101 -7.24 3.17 10.46
C TYR A 101 -5.74 2.86 10.39
N GLN A 102 -4.87 3.83 10.72
CA GLN A 102 -3.43 3.63 10.73
C GLN A 102 -2.98 2.62 11.80
N LYS A 103 -1.77 2.05 11.62
CA LYS A 103 -1.16 1.05 12.51
C LYS A 103 -1.96 -0.27 12.64
N ARG A 104 -2.81 -0.59 11.65
CA ARG A 104 -3.59 -1.84 11.56
C ARG A 104 -3.14 -2.75 10.42
N GLY A 105 -1.95 -2.53 9.85
CA GLY A 105 -1.43 -3.34 8.75
C GLY A 105 -1.99 -3.02 7.35
N ILE A 106 -2.93 -2.06 7.23
CA ILE A 106 -3.63 -1.75 5.96
C ILE A 106 -2.64 -1.36 4.85
N ALA A 107 -1.66 -0.48 5.13
CA ALA A 107 -0.66 -0.08 4.15
C ALA A 107 0.19 -1.27 3.67
N SER A 108 0.53 -2.20 4.56
CA SER A 108 1.25 -3.43 4.23
C SER A 108 0.44 -4.33 3.31
N ASN A 109 -0.86 -4.51 3.60
CA ASN A 109 -1.76 -5.32 2.79
C ASN A 109 -1.97 -4.72 1.39
N LEU A 110 -2.14 -3.40 1.30
CA LEU A 110 -2.26 -2.68 0.02
C LEU A 110 -0.97 -2.80 -0.80
N LEU A 111 0.20 -2.61 -0.17
CA LEU A 111 1.49 -2.75 -0.84
C LEU A 111 1.71 -4.18 -1.32
N LYS A 112 1.38 -5.20 -0.51
CA LYS A 112 1.43 -6.60 -0.91
C LYS A 112 0.56 -6.87 -2.14
N THR A 113 -0.68 -6.39 -2.13
CA THR A 113 -1.61 -6.52 -3.28
C THR A 113 -1.04 -5.88 -4.55
N MET A 114 -0.44 -4.69 -4.45
CA MET A 114 0.21 -4.03 -5.59
C MET A 114 1.39 -4.83 -6.12
N ILE A 115 2.24 -5.36 -5.24
CA ILE A 115 3.41 -6.19 -5.61
C ILE A 115 2.94 -7.46 -6.34
N GLU A 116 1.94 -8.18 -5.80
CA GLU A 116 1.38 -9.38 -6.41
C GLU A 116 0.82 -9.09 -7.81
N ASN A 117 0.08 -7.99 -7.95
CA ASN A 117 -0.45 -7.60 -9.25
C ASN A 117 0.66 -7.16 -10.22
N ALA A 118 1.61 -6.32 -9.80
CA ALA A 118 2.73 -5.89 -10.63
C ALA A 118 3.55 -7.08 -11.14
N LYS A 119 3.79 -8.11 -10.30
CA LYS A 119 4.41 -9.38 -10.74
C LYS A 119 3.58 -10.09 -11.79
N SER A 120 2.27 -10.18 -11.60
CA SER A 120 1.37 -10.91 -12.51
C SER A 120 1.33 -10.30 -13.92
N ILE A 121 1.58 -8.99 -14.05
CA ILE A 121 1.64 -8.29 -15.33
C ILE A 121 3.06 -8.18 -15.90
N GLY A 122 4.06 -8.78 -15.24
CA GLY A 122 5.43 -8.89 -15.72
C GLY A 122 6.34 -7.70 -15.38
N ALA A 123 5.99 -6.89 -14.39
CA ALA A 123 6.88 -5.83 -13.92
C ALA A 123 8.20 -6.43 -13.40
N LYS A 124 9.32 -5.79 -13.72
CA LYS A 124 10.66 -6.21 -13.26
C LYS A 124 11.01 -5.57 -11.93
N ARG A 125 10.60 -4.32 -11.73
CA ARG A 125 10.89 -3.54 -10.54
C ARG A 125 9.64 -2.78 -10.08
N MET A 126 9.64 -2.42 -8.80
CA MET A 126 8.70 -1.45 -8.27
C MET A 126 9.46 -0.24 -7.73
N LEU A 127 9.03 0.93 -8.15
CA LEU A 127 9.68 2.21 -7.88
C LEU A 127 8.75 3.12 -7.09
N LEU A 128 9.33 4.04 -6.31
CA LEU A 128 8.56 5.06 -5.60
C LEU A 128 9.39 6.31 -5.28
N GLU A 129 8.71 7.41 -4.98
CA GLU A 129 9.26 8.56 -4.27
C GLU A 129 8.60 8.71 -2.89
N VAL A 130 9.41 9.04 -1.89
CA VAL A 130 8.92 9.25 -0.52
C VAL A 130 9.64 10.42 0.14
N LYS A 131 8.90 11.26 0.89
CA LYS A 131 9.50 12.35 1.69
C LYS A 131 10.58 11.79 2.61
N VAL A 132 11.76 12.43 2.66
CA VAL A 132 12.91 11.99 3.47
C VAL A 132 12.58 11.90 4.98
N ASN A 133 11.57 12.63 5.43
CA ASN A 133 11.11 12.67 6.82
C ASN A 133 9.86 11.81 7.09
N ASN A 134 9.36 11.06 6.10
CA ASN A 134 8.23 10.14 6.31
C ASN A 134 8.71 8.78 6.84
N ASN A 135 9.16 8.79 8.10
CA ASN A 135 9.72 7.59 8.75
C ASN A 135 8.78 6.38 8.76
N PRO A 136 7.43 6.51 8.97
CA PRO A 136 6.54 5.37 8.89
C PRO A 136 6.52 4.71 7.51
N ALA A 137 6.48 5.51 6.43
CA ALA A 137 6.51 4.99 5.07
C ALA A 137 7.88 4.38 4.72
N LEU A 138 8.98 5.02 5.12
CA LEU A 138 10.33 4.50 4.91
C LEU A 138 10.48 3.10 5.54
N LYS A 139 10.06 2.93 6.80
CA LYS A 139 10.09 1.63 7.48
C LYS A 139 9.22 0.57 6.77
N LEU A 140 8.06 0.97 6.27
CA LEU A 140 7.20 0.08 5.48
C LEU A 140 7.93 -0.39 4.23
N TYR A 141 8.48 0.52 3.43
CA TYR A 141 9.16 0.18 2.18
C TYR A 141 10.42 -0.64 2.42
N GLU A 142 11.24 -0.29 3.42
CA GLU A 142 12.44 -1.05 3.81
C GLU A 142 12.07 -2.48 4.25
N LYS A 143 10.97 -2.67 5.01
CA LYS A 143 10.45 -3.99 5.37
C LYS A 143 10.11 -4.83 4.15
N PHE A 144 9.61 -4.20 3.08
CA PHE A 144 9.29 -4.85 1.80
C PHE A 144 10.48 -4.92 0.84
N GLY A 145 11.72 -4.72 1.30
CA GLY A 145 12.92 -4.88 0.48
C GLY A 145 13.23 -3.72 -0.47
N PHE A 146 12.53 -2.58 -0.34
CA PHE A 146 12.89 -1.39 -1.10
C PHE A 146 14.19 -0.78 -0.60
N THR A 147 15.08 -0.45 -1.51
CA THR A 147 16.36 0.21 -1.24
C THR A 147 16.40 1.61 -1.85
N LYS A 148 17.14 2.52 -1.22
CA LYS A 148 17.31 3.89 -1.71
C LYS A 148 18.19 3.88 -2.94
N MET A 149 17.71 4.48 -4.05
CA MET A 149 18.48 4.66 -5.29
C MET A 149 19.10 6.05 -5.37
N GLY A 150 18.41 7.07 -4.84
CA GLY A 150 18.85 8.45 -4.99
C GLY A 150 18.03 9.43 -4.17
N LEU A 151 18.38 10.72 -4.33
CA LEU A 151 17.73 11.84 -3.65
C LEU A 151 17.30 12.88 -4.69
N ARG A 152 16.03 13.24 -4.69
CA ARG A 152 15.49 14.37 -5.45
C ARG A 152 15.33 15.56 -4.52
N LYS A 153 16.17 16.57 -4.67
CA LYS A 153 16.12 17.78 -3.84
C LYS A 153 14.87 18.60 -4.12
N ARG A 154 14.23 19.08 -3.06
CA ARG A 154 13.06 19.97 -3.09
C ARG A 154 11.92 19.44 -3.96
N TYR A 155 11.71 18.13 -3.94
CA TYR A 155 10.72 17.45 -4.79
C TYR A 155 9.28 17.77 -4.35
N TYR A 156 9.02 17.78 -3.04
CA TYR A 156 7.70 18.08 -2.50
C TYR A 156 7.53 19.57 -2.24
N MET A 157 6.75 20.25 -3.09
CA MET A 157 6.45 21.66 -2.98
C MET A 157 5.08 21.87 -2.29
N PRO A 158 4.83 23.00 -1.62
CA PRO A 158 5.70 24.18 -1.49
C PRO A 158 6.78 24.08 -0.38
N GLU A 159 6.75 23.04 0.48
CA GLU A 159 7.64 22.92 1.65
C GLU A 159 9.12 22.73 1.26
N GLY A 160 9.39 22.41 0.01
CA GLY A 160 10.74 22.14 -0.48
C GLY A 160 11.40 20.91 0.15
N ILE A 161 10.58 19.92 0.55
CA ILE A 161 11.09 18.68 1.18
C ILE A 161 11.69 17.78 0.11
N ASP A 162 12.86 17.22 0.41
CA ASP A 162 13.53 16.25 -0.45
C ASP A 162 12.77 14.92 -0.48
N ALA A 163 12.94 14.17 -1.57
CA ALA A 163 12.43 12.81 -1.70
C ALA A 163 13.56 11.81 -1.89
N TYR A 164 13.48 10.66 -1.22
CA TYR A 164 14.20 9.49 -1.67
C TYR A 164 13.47 8.87 -2.85
N THR A 165 14.22 8.48 -3.88
CA THR A 165 13.76 7.49 -4.86
C THR A 165 14.16 6.12 -4.35
N MET A 166 13.22 5.17 -4.33
CA MET A 166 13.45 3.82 -3.84
C MET A 166 13.00 2.79 -4.89
N CYS A 167 13.61 1.61 -4.85
CA CYS A 167 13.37 0.51 -5.77
C CYS A 167 13.37 -0.83 -5.02
N ALA A 168 12.51 -1.74 -5.46
CA ALA A 168 12.59 -3.16 -5.15
C ALA A 168 12.56 -3.98 -6.45
N GLN A 169 13.43 -5.00 -6.55
CA GLN A 169 13.40 -5.97 -7.64
C GLN A 169 12.27 -6.96 -7.38
N MET A 170 11.46 -7.27 -8.40
CA MET A 170 10.34 -8.20 -8.24
C MET A 170 10.80 -9.63 -7.89
N GLU A 171 12.01 -10.01 -8.29
CA GLU A 171 12.62 -11.30 -7.96
C GLU A 171 12.88 -11.42 -6.45
N ASP A 172 13.37 -10.35 -5.81
CA ASP A 172 13.70 -10.34 -4.38
C ASP A 172 12.44 -10.38 -3.50
N LEU A 173 11.32 -9.87 -4.04
CA LEU A 173 10.04 -9.82 -3.34
C LEU A 173 9.31 -11.19 -3.26
N ASN A 174 9.86 -12.25 -3.86
CA ASN A 174 9.27 -13.60 -3.80
C ASN A 174 9.36 -14.25 -2.40
N ASN A 175 10.24 -13.73 -1.54
CA ASN A 175 10.49 -14.29 -0.20
C ASN A 175 9.70 -13.59 0.93
N LEU A 176 8.83 -12.62 0.61
CA LEU A 176 8.10 -11.84 1.61
C LEU A 176 7.17 -12.71 2.48
N ASP A 177 6.52 -13.73 1.90
CA ASP A 177 5.67 -14.66 2.65
C ASP A 177 6.47 -15.47 3.68
N ASN A 178 7.73 -15.76 3.40
CA ASN A 178 8.62 -16.45 4.34
C ASN A 178 9.08 -15.53 5.48
N LEU A 179 9.26 -14.24 5.23
CA LEU A 179 9.67 -13.26 6.26
C LEU A 179 8.52 -12.98 7.24
N GLU A 180 7.27 -12.86 6.78
CA GLU A 180 6.11 -12.71 7.66
C GLU A 180 5.89 -13.95 8.55
N ASN A 181 6.11 -15.13 7.99
CA ASN A 181 6.02 -16.39 8.77
C ASN A 181 7.12 -16.49 9.83
N LEU A 182 8.33 -16.03 9.54
CA LEU A 182 9.45 -15.99 10.49
C LEU A 182 9.24 -14.96 11.61
N GLU A 183 8.71 -13.75 11.28
CA GLU A 183 8.39 -12.74 12.30
C GLU A 183 7.21 -13.19 13.19
N ASN A 184 6.18 -13.81 12.61
CA ASN A 184 5.04 -14.35 13.38
C ASN A 184 5.48 -15.50 14.30
N SER A 185 6.40 -16.34 13.86
CA SER A 185 6.95 -17.42 14.68
C SER A 185 7.77 -16.87 15.86
N LYS A 186 8.61 -15.86 15.63
CA LYS A 186 9.37 -15.20 16.70
C LYS A 186 8.48 -14.49 17.72
N ASN A 187 7.44 -13.78 17.27
CA ASN A 187 6.49 -13.12 18.17
C ASN A 187 5.69 -14.13 19.01
N LEU A 188 5.41 -15.32 18.49
CA LEU A 188 4.76 -16.41 19.22
C LEU A 188 5.72 -17.03 20.26
N GLU A 189 6.99 -17.19 19.94
CA GLU A 189 8.01 -17.68 20.86
C GLU A 189 8.24 -16.69 22.00
N GLU A 190 8.43 -15.40 21.71
CA GLU A 190 8.60 -14.34 22.73
C GLU A 190 7.37 -14.21 23.65
N SER A 191 6.16 -14.33 23.11
CA SER A 191 4.93 -14.29 23.91
C SER A 191 4.77 -15.53 24.79
N SER A 192 5.24 -16.71 24.34
CA SER A 192 5.22 -17.94 25.12
C SER A 192 6.26 -17.96 26.24
N GLU A 193 7.44 -17.38 25.98
CA GLU A 193 8.49 -17.22 27.01
C GLU A 193 8.09 -16.21 28.09
N ALA A 194 7.46 -15.08 27.70
CA ALA A 194 6.94 -14.11 28.64
C ALA A 194 5.83 -14.69 29.53
N TYR A 195 4.94 -15.53 28.96
CA TYR A 195 3.90 -16.23 29.71
C TYR A 195 4.47 -17.25 30.70
N ASN A 196 5.49 -18.00 30.29
CA ASN A 196 6.13 -19.01 31.14
C ASN A 196 6.97 -18.38 32.25
N SER A 197 7.63 -17.24 32.03
CA SER A 197 8.37 -16.52 33.07
C SER A 197 7.45 -15.92 34.11
N ALA A 198 6.29 -15.35 33.73
CA ALA A 198 5.29 -14.85 34.67
C ALA A 198 4.71 -15.95 35.58
N LYS A 199 4.54 -17.17 35.03
CA LYS A 199 4.01 -18.30 35.80
C LYS A 199 5.02 -18.91 36.79
N SER A 200 6.32 -18.71 36.56
CA SER A 200 7.36 -19.19 37.49
C SER A 200 7.54 -18.30 38.71
N GLU A 201 7.13 -17.05 38.66
CA GLU A 201 7.18 -16.12 39.79
C GLU A 201 6.02 -16.31 40.76
N ASP A 202 4.82 -16.71 40.27
CA ASP A 202 3.63 -16.97 41.12
C ASP A 202 3.67 -18.28 41.92
N ASN A 203 4.65 -19.18 41.68
CA ASN A 203 4.79 -20.45 42.40
C ASN A 203 5.83 -20.42 43.53
N ASN A 204 6.38 -19.25 43.87
CA ASN A 204 7.43 -19.11 44.89
C ASN A 204 7.02 -18.26 46.13
N GLU A 205 5.70 -18.12 46.36
CA GLU A 205 5.18 -17.55 47.62
C GLU A 205 4.50 -18.62 48.51
#